data_0fa038fa4ac28b2717a586ef721b659f
#
_entry.id   0fa038fa4ac28b2717a586ef721b659f
#
_cell.length_a   1.000
_cell.length_b   1.000
_cell.length_c   1.000
_cell.angle_alpha   90.00
_cell.angle_beta   90.00
_cell.angle_gamma   90.00
#
_symmetry.space_group_name_H-M   'P 1'
#
loop_
_entity.id
_entity.type
_entity.pdbx_description
1 polymer ?
#
loop_
_entity_poly.entity_id
_entity_poly.type
_entity_poly.pdbx_seq_one_letter_code
_entity_poly.pdbx_strand_id
1 'polypeptide(L)'
;MRNLILLVIFSTVSLFTLADDKGFTHYKKGEYSKALKIWTEEADNGEANAIYNIGLLYFFGNGVNKDLSIAYNYCKRAALKGLARAQNNLAYMYLNGMGTNKDYVNSYAWSLIAIKHGYNSQGIKDNAKIHLTPAMLTDAERLANKMIKEIKK
;
A
#
# COMPACT_ATOMS: atom_id res chain seq x y z
N MET A 1 -43.95 -19.33 22.31
CA MET A 1 -42.58 -19.81 22.12
C MET A 1 -42.06 -19.39 20.74
N ARG A 2 -41.85 -18.13 20.55
CA ARG A 2 -41.23 -17.50 19.34
C ARG A 2 -40.56 -16.26 19.85
N ASN A 3 -39.24 -16.27 20.01
CA ASN A 3 -38.35 -15.11 20.08
C ASN A 3 -37.03 -15.45 20.80
N LEU A 4 -36.31 -16.51 20.36
CA LEU A 4 -34.99 -16.81 20.93
C LEU A 4 -33.92 -17.18 19.87
N ILE A 5 -34.14 -16.92 18.56
CA ILE A 5 -33.20 -17.31 17.53
C ILE A 5 -32.57 -16.08 16.82
N LEU A 6 -32.92 -14.85 17.19
CA LEU A 6 -32.45 -13.63 16.46
C LEU A 6 -31.30 -12.88 17.16
N LEU A 7 -30.73 -13.43 18.23
CA LEU A 7 -29.69 -12.73 19.02
C LEU A 7 -28.27 -13.31 18.91
N VAL A 8 -28.05 -14.35 18.10
CA VAL A 8 -26.72 -14.99 18.00
C VAL A 8 -25.96 -14.61 16.71
N ILE A 9 -26.59 -13.98 15.74
CA ILE A 9 -25.93 -13.66 14.44
C ILE A 9 -25.21 -12.30 14.44
N PHE A 10 -25.48 -11.43 15.43
CA PHE A 10 -24.85 -10.09 15.50
C PHE A 10 -23.53 -10.03 16.29
N SER A 11 -23.12 -11.10 16.96
CA SER A 11 -21.90 -11.06 17.80
C SER A 11 -20.62 -11.56 17.12
N THR A 12 -20.70 -12.16 15.93
CA THR A 12 -19.51 -12.72 15.25
C THR A 12 -18.93 -11.83 14.18
N VAL A 13 -19.62 -10.78 13.74
CA VAL A 13 -19.12 -9.83 12.73
C VAL A 13 -18.33 -8.67 13.36
N SER A 14 -18.47 -8.45 14.66
CA SER A 14 -17.85 -7.28 15.35
C SER A 14 -16.47 -7.54 15.95
N LEU A 15 -15.97 -8.78 15.91
CA LEU A 15 -14.67 -9.14 16.49
C LEU A 15 -13.51 -9.17 15.47
N PHE A 16 -13.77 -8.92 14.18
CA PHE A 16 -12.72 -8.98 13.14
C PHE A 16 -12.24 -7.62 12.62
N THR A 17 -12.69 -6.50 13.20
CA THR A 17 -12.40 -5.15 12.69
C THR A 17 -11.65 -4.23 13.64
N LEU A 18 -11.16 -4.72 14.77
CA LEU A 18 -10.22 -4.01 15.63
C LEU A 18 -9.14 -4.99 16.09
N ALA A 19 -8.35 -5.51 15.16
CA ALA A 19 -6.98 -5.78 15.51
C ALA A 19 -6.39 -4.41 15.86
N ASP A 20 -6.31 -4.14 17.15
CA ASP A 20 -5.68 -2.93 17.70
C ASP A 20 -4.26 -2.92 17.12
N ASP A 21 -4.03 -2.09 16.09
CA ASP A 21 -2.69 -1.95 15.48
C ASP A 21 -1.80 -1.32 16.56
N LYS A 22 -1.21 -2.21 17.36
CA LYS A 22 -0.34 -1.84 18.47
C LYS A 22 0.82 -0.97 17.99
N GLY A 23 1.35 -1.28 16.80
CA GLY A 23 2.38 -0.49 16.15
C GLY A 23 1.89 0.94 15.89
N PHE A 24 0.68 1.10 15.36
CA PHE A 24 0.10 2.42 15.10
C PHE A 24 -0.22 3.20 16.39
N THR A 25 -0.61 2.50 17.46
CA THR A 25 -0.79 3.13 18.77
C THR A 25 0.52 3.72 19.31
N HIS A 26 1.64 3.00 19.19
CA HIS A 26 2.97 3.53 19.56
C HIS A 26 3.41 4.65 18.61
N TYR A 27 3.17 4.51 17.31
CA TYR A 27 3.47 5.55 16.32
C TYR A 27 2.81 6.89 16.65
N LYS A 28 1.50 6.89 17.00
CA LYS A 28 0.77 8.10 17.40
C LYS A 28 1.33 8.78 18.65
N LYS A 29 1.97 8.04 19.53
CA LYS A 29 2.64 8.54 20.73
C LYS A 29 4.07 9.03 20.48
N GLY A 30 4.57 8.93 19.21
CA GLY A 30 5.96 9.23 18.87
C GLY A 30 6.96 8.14 19.31
N GLU A 31 6.49 7.00 19.78
CA GLU A 31 7.31 5.87 20.23
C GLU A 31 7.73 5.01 19.02
N TYR A 32 8.42 5.61 18.06
CA TYR A 32 8.70 5.02 16.75
C TYR A 32 9.51 3.72 16.79
N SER A 33 10.45 3.62 17.73
CA SER A 33 11.25 2.38 17.90
C SER A 33 10.40 1.20 18.33
N LYS A 34 9.37 1.43 19.16
CA LYS A 34 8.42 0.38 19.57
C LYS A 34 7.51 0.01 18.39
N ALA A 35 7.01 1.02 17.65
CA ALA A 35 6.21 0.79 16.45
C ALA A 35 7.00 -0.03 15.42
N LEU A 36 8.25 0.34 15.15
CA LEU A 36 9.14 -0.36 14.22
C LEU A 36 9.32 -1.83 14.63
N LYS A 37 9.57 -2.10 15.90
CA LYS A 37 9.74 -3.48 16.40
C LYS A 37 8.49 -4.32 16.13
N ILE A 38 7.31 -3.81 16.49
CA ILE A 38 6.03 -4.52 16.28
C ILE A 38 5.79 -4.76 14.78
N TRP A 39 5.93 -3.72 13.95
CA TRP A 39 5.73 -3.86 12.51
C TRP A 39 6.77 -4.75 11.84
N THR A 40 8.00 -4.87 12.39
CA THR A 40 8.99 -5.83 11.87
C THR A 40 8.51 -7.27 12.10
N GLU A 41 8.05 -7.60 13.31
CA GLU A 41 7.50 -8.91 13.62
C GLU A 41 6.28 -9.25 12.74
N GLU A 42 5.37 -8.30 12.53
CA GLU A 42 4.21 -8.46 11.66
C GLU A 42 4.60 -8.58 10.18
N ALA A 43 5.59 -7.80 9.72
CA ALA A 43 6.09 -7.83 8.34
C ALA A 43 6.79 -9.15 8.01
N ASP A 44 7.45 -9.78 8.98
CA ASP A 44 8.07 -11.11 8.85
C ASP A 44 6.99 -12.19 8.69
N ASN A 45 5.81 -11.99 9.29
CA ASN A 45 4.62 -12.81 9.06
C ASN A 45 3.88 -12.47 7.76
N GLY A 46 4.37 -11.50 7.01
CA GLY A 46 3.84 -11.16 5.70
C GLY A 46 2.72 -10.13 5.68
N GLU A 47 2.45 -9.45 6.80
CA GLU A 47 1.40 -8.43 6.91
C GLU A 47 1.71 -7.19 6.06
N ALA A 48 0.92 -6.97 5.02
CA ALA A 48 1.15 -5.90 4.04
C ALA A 48 1.08 -4.49 4.67
N ASN A 49 0.21 -4.30 5.67
CA ASN A 49 0.10 -3.03 6.39
C ASN A 49 1.36 -2.72 7.18
N ALA A 50 1.93 -3.71 7.87
CA ALA A 50 3.16 -3.54 8.64
C ALA A 50 4.36 -3.23 7.72
N ILE A 51 4.48 -3.96 6.60
CA ILE A 51 5.49 -3.69 5.57
C ILE A 51 5.38 -2.24 5.09
N TYR A 52 4.18 -1.78 4.78
CA TYR A 52 3.93 -0.40 4.34
C TYR A 52 4.28 0.63 5.41
N ASN A 53 3.90 0.38 6.66
CA ASN A 53 4.16 1.30 7.78
C ASN A 53 5.65 1.45 8.06
N ILE A 54 6.45 0.37 7.95
CA ILE A 54 7.92 0.47 8.01
C ILE A 54 8.43 1.38 6.89
N GLY A 55 7.92 1.24 5.67
CA GLY A 55 8.25 2.12 4.56
C GLY A 55 7.98 3.61 4.86
N LEU A 56 6.87 3.91 5.54
CA LEU A 56 6.55 5.28 5.97
C LEU A 56 7.53 5.82 7.01
N LEU A 57 8.03 4.98 7.95
CA LEU A 57 9.07 5.41 8.89
C LEU A 57 10.32 5.90 8.15
N TYR A 58 10.78 5.15 7.15
CA TYR A 58 11.94 5.55 6.34
C TYR A 58 11.64 6.74 5.43
N PHE A 59 10.41 6.86 4.92
CA PHE A 59 10.00 7.98 4.06
C PHE A 59 10.04 9.31 4.81
N PHE A 60 9.57 9.35 6.05
CA PHE A 60 9.53 10.54 6.88
C PHE A 60 10.77 10.71 7.76
N GLY A 61 11.54 9.66 8.03
CA GLY A 61 12.65 9.66 8.99
C GLY A 61 12.16 9.57 10.45
N ASN A 62 11.04 8.91 10.69
CA ASN A 62 10.45 8.78 12.01
C ASN A 62 11.12 7.63 12.79
N GLY A 63 11.98 7.96 13.74
CA GLY A 63 12.72 6.98 14.54
C GLY A 63 13.83 6.22 13.80
N VAL A 64 14.03 6.53 12.54
CA VAL A 64 15.08 6.02 11.66
C VAL A 64 15.64 7.16 10.80
N ASN A 65 16.84 7.00 10.25
CA ASN A 65 17.33 7.93 9.25
C ASN A 65 16.43 7.86 8.00
N LYS A 66 16.04 9.05 7.50
CA LYS A 66 15.24 9.13 6.27
C LYS A 66 16.00 8.51 5.10
N ASP A 67 15.36 7.55 4.43
CA ASP A 67 15.90 6.88 3.25
C ASP A 67 14.77 6.52 2.27
N LEU A 68 14.73 7.25 1.16
CA LEU A 68 13.68 7.06 0.15
C LEU A 68 13.85 5.76 -0.64
N SER A 69 15.07 5.23 -0.77
CA SER A 69 15.31 3.96 -1.47
C SER A 69 14.81 2.78 -0.63
N ILE A 70 15.02 2.82 0.68
CA ILE A 70 14.45 1.83 1.62
C ILE A 70 12.92 1.97 1.62
N ALA A 71 12.40 3.18 1.72
CA ALA A 71 10.95 3.45 1.68
C ALA A 71 10.29 2.90 0.40
N TYR A 72 10.92 3.12 -0.77
CA TYR A 72 10.47 2.57 -2.04
C TYR A 72 10.40 1.04 -2.02
N ASN A 73 11.43 0.37 -1.51
CA ASN A 73 11.47 -1.09 -1.46
C ASN A 73 10.35 -1.66 -0.57
N TYR A 74 10.12 -1.08 0.60
CA TYR A 74 9.01 -1.47 1.47
C TYR A 74 7.65 -1.18 0.83
N CYS A 75 7.47 -0.01 0.22
CA CYS A 75 6.26 0.35 -0.49
C CYS A 75 5.96 -0.64 -1.63
N LYS A 76 6.97 -0.99 -2.44
CA LYS A 76 6.86 -1.97 -3.52
C LYS A 76 6.46 -3.36 -3.01
N ARG A 77 7.07 -3.82 -1.92
CA ARG A 77 6.71 -5.11 -1.28
C ARG A 77 5.25 -5.13 -0.84
N ALA A 78 4.76 -4.07 -0.19
CA ALA A 78 3.38 -3.95 0.24
C ALA A 78 2.39 -3.86 -0.95
N ALA A 79 2.76 -3.12 -2.01
CA ALA A 79 1.97 -2.99 -3.24
C ALA A 79 1.80 -4.35 -3.94
N LEU A 80 2.87 -5.15 -4.02
CA LEU A 80 2.85 -6.50 -4.58
C LEU A 80 2.00 -7.48 -3.75
N LYS A 81 1.81 -7.21 -2.46
CA LYS A 81 0.86 -7.94 -1.60
C LYS A 81 -0.60 -7.47 -1.74
N GLY A 82 -0.87 -6.57 -2.68
CA GLY A 82 -2.23 -6.12 -2.99
C GLY A 82 -2.73 -4.93 -2.18
N LEU A 83 -1.89 -4.30 -1.34
CA LEU A 83 -2.29 -3.14 -0.55
C LEU A 83 -2.50 -1.92 -1.45
N ALA A 84 -3.76 -1.54 -1.70
CA ALA A 84 -4.12 -0.50 -2.65
C ALA A 84 -3.50 0.88 -2.36
N ARG A 85 -3.40 1.27 -1.07
CA ARG A 85 -2.71 2.51 -0.68
C ARG A 85 -1.21 2.48 -0.98
N ALA A 86 -0.55 1.31 -0.85
CA ALA A 86 0.85 1.15 -1.22
C ALA A 86 1.03 1.21 -2.75
N GLN A 87 0.09 0.66 -3.51
CA GLN A 87 0.09 0.76 -4.98
C GLN A 87 -0.02 2.21 -5.45
N ASN A 88 -0.91 3.00 -4.83
CA ASN A 88 -1.00 4.45 -5.09
C ASN A 88 0.31 5.18 -4.75
N ASN A 89 0.90 4.89 -3.59
CA ASN A 89 2.15 5.53 -3.19
C ASN A 89 3.31 5.12 -4.10
N LEU A 90 3.35 3.86 -4.54
CA LEU A 90 4.36 3.39 -5.49
C LEU A 90 4.23 4.10 -6.84
N ALA A 91 2.99 4.31 -7.33
CA ALA A 91 2.74 5.12 -8.51
C ALA A 91 3.26 6.56 -8.36
N TYR A 92 3.03 7.17 -7.19
CA TYR A 92 3.53 8.50 -6.86
C TYR A 92 5.07 8.55 -6.81
N MET A 93 5.71 7.51 -6.24
CA MET A 93 7.17 7.42 -6.17
C MET A 93 7.79 7.32 -7.57
N TYR A 94 7.20 6.54 -8.48
CA TYR A 94 7.63 6.50 -9.89
C TYR A 94 7.41 7.83 -10.62
N LEU A 95 6.27 8.50 -10.38
CA LEU A 95 5.96 9.80 -10.99
C LEU A 95 7.03 10.86 -10.68
N ASN A 96 7.50 10.86 -9.43
CA ASN A 96 8.38 11.91 -8.91
C ASN A 96 9.85 11.50 -8.82
N GLY A 97 10.18 10.22 -9.04
CA GLY A 97 11.54 9.70 -8.87
C GLY A 97 11.96 9.63 -7.40
N MET A 98 11.07 9.24 -6.51
CA MET A 98 11.33 9.16 -5.07
C MET A 98 11.85 7.77 -4.69
N GLY A 99 13.14 7.67 -4.36
CA GLY A 99 13.80 6.40 -4.05
C GLY A 99 14.00 5.48 -5.26
N THR A 100 13.63 5.93 -6.43
CA THR A 100 13.80 5.27 -7.73
C THR A 100 13.91 6.33 -8.83
N ASN A 101 14.25 5.94 -10.06
CA ASN A 101 14.16 6.84 -11.19
C ASN A 101 12.71 7.16 -11.55
N LYS A 102 12.45 8.34 -12.13
CA LYS A 102 11.15 8.65 -12.73
C LYS A 102 10.80 7.65 -13.81
N ASP A 103 9.59 7.12 -13.75
CA ASP A 103 9.06 6.18 -14.73
C ASP A 103 7.55 6.36 -14.88
N TYR A 104 7.15 7.07 -15.91
CA TYR A 104 5.74 7.38 -16.16
C TYR A 104 4.92 6.16 -16.59
N VAL A 105 5.54 5.16 -17.23
CA VAL A 105 4.87 3.90 -17.61
C VAL A 105 4.50 3.12 -16.36
N ASN A 106 5.47 2.92 -15.45
CA ASN A 106 5.20 2.27 -14.17
C ASN A 106 4.24 3.10 -13.29
N SER A 107 4.38 4.43 -13.27
CA SER A 107 3.44 5.30 -12.52
C SER A 107 2.01 5.11 -13.00
N TYR A 108 1.78 5.15 -14.31
CA TYR A 108 0.47 4.93 -14.90
C TYR A 108 -0.08 3.53 -14.61
N ALA A 109 0.75 2.50 -14.80
CA ALA A 109 0.37 1.11 -14.55
C ALA A 109 -0.04 0.88 -13.08
N TRP A 110 0.77 1.34 -12.12
CA TRP A 110 0.45 1.20 -10.70
C TRP A 110 -0.77 2.01 -10.27
N SER A 111 -1.03 3.17 -10.91
CA SER A 111 -2.26 3.94 -10.69
C SER A 111 -3.50 3.15 -11.12
N LEU A 112 -3.45 2.47 -12.28
CA LEU A 112 -4.53 1.61 -12.75
C LEU A 112 -4.78 0.45 -11.78
N ILE A 113 -3.72 -0.17 -11.24
CA ILE A 113 -3.81 -1.26 -10.28
C ILE A 113 -4.46 -0.76 -8.97
N ALA A 114 -4.03 0.39 -8.47
CA ALA A 114 -4.61 1.01 -7.26
C ALA A 114 -6.10 1.31 -7.44
N ILE A 115 -6.50 1.89 -8.59
CA ILE A 115 -7.91 2.15 -8.92
C ILE A 115 -8.70 0.84 -8.97
N LYS A 116 -8.16 -0.21 -9.60
CA LYS A 116 -8.80 -1.54 -9.66
C LYS A 116 -9.02 -2.14 -8.28
N HIS A 117 -8.13 -1.83 -7.33
CA HIS A 117 -8.22 -2.29 -5.93
C HIS A 117 -8.96 -1.28 -5.02
N GLY A 118 -9.69 -0.32 -5.60
CA GLY A 118 -10.60 0.58 -4.89
C GLY A 118 -9.94 1.83 -4.29
N TYR A 119 -8.71 2.17 -4.66
CA TYR A 119 -8.05 3.39 -4.21
C TYR A 119 -8.12 4.49 -5.27
N ASN A 120 -8.42 5.73 -4.87
CA ASN A 120 -8.46 6.86 -5.80
C ASN A 120 -7.03 7.30 -6.18
N SER A 121 -6.56 6.85 -7.33
CA SER A 121 -5.25 7.20 -7.92
C SER A 121 -5.39 7.99 -9.24
N GLN A 122 -6.56 8.58 -9.50
CA GLN A 122 -6.86 9.23 -10.77
C GLN A 122 -5.91 10.40 -11.07
N GLY A 123 -5.61 11.25 -10.09
CA GLY A 123 -4.72 12.39 -10.28
C GLY A 123 -3.29 11.99 -10.66
N ILE A 124 -2.76 10.91 -10.07
CA ILE A 124 -1.44 10.37 -10.44
C ILE A 124 -1.48 9.80 -11.85
N LYS A 125 -2.53 9.04 -12.18
CA LYS A 125 -2.73 8.45 -13.50
C LYS A 125 -2.75 9.52 -14.59
N ASP A 126 -3.53 10.58 -14.40
CA ASP A 126 -3.68 11.65 -15.40
C ASP A 126 -2.37 12.44 -15.56
N ASN A 127 -1.65 12.67 -14.46
CA ASN A 127 -0.34 13.32 -14.52
C ASN A 127 0.71 12.45 -15.25
N ALA A 128 0.74 11.14 -14.98
CA ALA A 128 1.65 10.24 -15.72
C ALA A 128 1.29 10.20 -17.21
N LYS A 129 -0.02 10.17 -17.54
CA LYS A 129 -0.53 10.05 -18.91
C LYS A 129 -0.03 11.14 -19.85
N ILE A 130 0.09 12.39 -19.40
CA ILE A 130 0.52 13.52 -20.26
C ILE A 130 1.97 13.39 -20.75
N HIS A 131 2.75 12.48 -20.15
CA HIS A 131 4.15 12.20 -20.53
C HIS A 131 4.29 10.93 -21.37
N LEU A 132 3.18 10.25 -21.72
CA LEU A 132 3.20 8.98 -22.43
C LEU A 132 2.70 9.11 -23.87
N THR A 133 3.41 8.47 -24.80
CA THR A 133 2.92 8.27 -26.16
C THR A 133 1.81 7.20 -26.19
N PRO A 134 1.03 7.09 -27.28
CA PRO A 134 0.01 6.03 -27.41
C PRO A 134 0.60 4.61 -27.25
N ALA A 135 1.79 4.35 -27.76
CA ALA A 135 2.48 3.08 -27.59
C ALA A 135 2.82 2.80 -26.13
N MET A 136 3.39 3.79 -25.42
CA MET A 136 3.71 3.67 -24.00
C MET A 136 2.45 3.47 -23.12
N LEU A 137 1.32 4.07 -23.48
CA LEU A 137 0.04 3.84 -22.80
C LEU A 137 -0.41 2.39 -22.94
N THR A 138 -0.33 1.84 -24.16
CA THR A 138 -0.64 0.42 -24.41
C THR A 138 0.27 -0.50 -23.59
N ASP A 139 1.56 -0.19 -23.50
CA ASP A 139 2.52 -0.96 -22.69
C ASP A 139 2.19 -0.88 -21.19
N ALA A 140 1.85 0.31 -20.68
CA ALA A 140 1.46 0.51 -19.29
C ALA A 140 0.17 -0.26 -18.92
N GLU A 141 -0.83 -0.26 -19.80
CA GLU A 141 -2.08 -1.01 -19.62
C GLU A 141 -1.83 -2.53 -19.65
N ARG A 142 -0.99 -2.99 -20.54
CA ARG A 142 -0.58 -4.41 -20.61
C ARG A 142 0.15 -4.82 -19.33
N LEU A 143 1.07 -3.99 -18.84
CA LEU A 143 1.79 -4.20 -17.60
C LEU A 143 0.82 -4.28 -16.41
N ALA A 144 -0.10 -3.32 -16.28
CA ALA A 144 -1.09 -3.31 -15.21
C ALA A 144 -1.96 -4.58 -15.23
N ASN A 145 -2.46 -4.97 -16.40
CA ASN A 145 -3.29 -6.17 -16.55
C ASN A 145 -2.55 -7.46 -16.18
N LYS A 146 -1.26 -7.56 -16.53
CA LYS A 146 -0.41 -8.69 -16.12
C LYS A 146 -0.28 -8.73 -14.60
N MET A 147 0.10 -7.61 -13.98
CA MET A 147 0.33 -7.52 -12.53
C MET A 147 -0.92 -7.75 -11.70
N ILE A 148 -2.10 -7.28 -12.15
CA ILE A 148 -3.38 -7.56 -11.48
C ILE A 148 -3.64 -9.07 -11.38
N LYS A 149 -3.27 -9.84 -12.40
CA LYS A 149 -3.43 -11.31 -12.39
C LYS A 149 -2.45 -11.99 -11.42
N GLU A 150 -1.25 -11.45 -11.27
CA GLU A 150 -0.19 -11.99 -10.40
C GLU A 150 -0.45 -11.65 -8.92
N ILE A 151 -0.91 -10.44 -8.63
CA ILE A 151 -1.21 -9.97 -7.26
C ILE A 151 -2.40 -10.72 -6.63
N LYS A 152 -3.32 -11.27 -7.44
CA LYS A 152 -4.50 -12.03 -6.95
C LYS A 152 -4.22 -13.50 -6.60
N LYS A 153 -3.02 -13.98 -6.82
CA LYS A 153 -2.62 -15.35 -6.47
C LYS A 153 -1.94 -15.40 -5.11
#